data_8dc85fb38ee2c3a359eaa556452a362f
#
_entry.id   8dc85fb38ee2c3a359eaa556452a362f
#
_cell.length_a   1.000
_cell.length_b   1.000
_cell.length_c   1.000
_cell.angle_alpha   90.00
_cell.angle_beta   90.00
_cell.angle_gamma   90.00
#
_symmetry.space_group_name_H-M   'P 1'
#
loop_
_entity.id
_entity.type
_entity.pdbx_description
1 polymer ?
#
loop_
_entity_poly.entity_id
_entity_poly.type
_entity_poly.pdbx_seq_one_letter_code
_entity_poly.pdbx_strand_id
1 'polypeptide(L)'
;MAATVKKTGSKKSKRNVPNGVVHIQSTFNNTIVSITDTSGHVISWSSAGASGFKGARKGTPFAAQTAAEAAARRALDQGMSQIEVLVRGPGSGRETAIRALQVAGLEITLIRDVTPLPHNGCRRPKRRRV
;
A
#
# COMPACT_ATOMS: atom_id res chain seq x y z
N MET A 1 -12.61 -33.25 -10.50
CA MET A 1 -11.78 -33.15 -11.34
C MET A 1 -11.72 -31.95 -12.09
N ALA A 2 -12.65 -31.60 -12.75
CA ALA A 2 -12.58 -30.39 -13.49
C ALA A 2 -12.24 -29.21 -12.62
N ALA A 3 -12.77 -29.20 -11.47
CA ALA A 3 -12.50 -28.09 -10.57
C ALA A 3 -11.04 -27.94 -10.27
N THR A 4 -10.34 -29.01 -10.20
CA THR A 4 -8.94 -28.91 -9.94
C THR A 4 -8.22 -28.27 -11.07
N VAL A 5 -8.63 -28.51 -12.25
CA VAL A 5 -7.97 -27.90 -13.38
C VAL A 5 -8.01 -26.41 -13.33
N LYS A 6 -9.12 -25.87 -12.93
CA LYS A 6 -9.21 -24.44 -12.84
C LYS A 6 -8.31 -23.88 -11.83
N LYS A 7 -8.19 -24.53 -10.72
CA LYS A 7 -7.31 -24.03 -9.72
C LYS A 7 -5.92 -24.03 -10.18
N THR A 8 -5.56 -25.01 -10.95
CA THR A 8 -4.24 -25.04 -11.51
C THR A 8 -3.95 -23.79 -12.28
N GLY A 9 -4.92 -23.35 -13.04
CA GLY A 9 -4.75 -22.13 -13.80
C GLY A 9 -4.46 -20.95 -12.92
N SER A 10 -5.15 -20.83 -11.82
CA SER A 10 -4.93 -19.68 -10.96
C SER A 10 -3.59 -19.74 -10.27
N LYS A 11 -3.07 -20.93 -10.04
CA LYS A 11 -1.79 -21.02 -9.38
C LYS A 11 -0.66 -20.49 -10.19
N LYS A 12 -0.76 -20.51 -11.48
CA LYS A 12 0.33 -20.00 -12.29
C LYS A 12 0.62 -18.54 -12.02
N SER A 13 -0.33 -17.82 -11.49
CA SER A 13 -0.10 -16.41 -11.22
C SER A 13 0.77 -16.16 -10.00
N LYS A 14 1.05 -17.19 -9.24
CA LYS A 14 1.89 -17.02 -8.08
C LYS A 14 3.31 -16.73 -8.50
N ARG A 15 3.77 -15.57 -8.22
CA ARG A 15 5.11 -15.14 -8.58
C ARG A 15 6.05 -15.29 -7.41
N ASN A 16 7.32 -15.41 -7.70
CA ASN A 16 8.34 -15.39 -6.68
C ASN A 16 9.08 -14.07 -6.79
N VAL A 17 8.65 -13.09 -6.02
CA VAL A 17 9.18 -11.73 -6.08
C VAL A 17 9.82 -11.41 -4.74
N PRO A 18 11.13 -11.68 -4.57
CA PRO A 18 11.77 -11.49 -3.26
C PRO A 18 11.93 -10.03 -2.87
N ASN A 19 12.10 -9.14 -3.83
CA ASN A 19 12.28 -7.71 -3.56
C ASN A 19 11.12 -6.93 -4.12
N GLY A 20 10.68 -5.93 -3.38
CA GLY A 20 9.58 -5.11 -3.84
C GLY A 20 9.65 -3.70 -3.31
N VAL A 21 8.71 -2.88 -3.76
CA VAL A 21 8.58 -1.49 -3.35
C VAL A 21 7.17 -1.31 -2.84
N VAL A 22 7.06 -0.73 -1.64
CA VAL A 22 5.76 -0.43 -1.07
C VAL A 22 5.51 1.06 -1.21
N HIS A 23 4.39 1.40 -1.82
CA HIS A 23 3.98 2.78 -2.00
C HIS A 23 2.85 3.06 -1.03
N ILE A 24 3.09 3.95 -0.08
CA ILE A 24 2.08 4.33 0.88
C ILE A 24 1.64 5.75 0.57
N GLN A 25 0.38 5.90 0.24
CA GLN A 25 -0.20 7.21 0.01
C GLN A 25 -1.16 7.49 1.16
N SER A 26 -0.79 8.42 2.02
CA SER A 26 -1.53 8.71 3.23
C SER A 26 -2.06 10.13 3.18
N THR A 27 -3.37 10.26 3.19
CA THR A 27 -4.03 11.55 3.24
C THR A 27 -4.76 11.66 4.58
N PHE A 28 -5.35 12.81 4.84
CA PHE A 28 -6.12 12.98 6.06
C PHE A 28 -7.38 12.12 6.06
N ASN A 29 -7.82 11.68 4.90
CA ASN A 29 -9.08 10.95 4.76
C ASN A 29 -8.91 9.47 4.46
N ASN A 30 -7.72 9.03 4.06
CA ASN A 30 -7.55 7.63 3.66
C ASN A 30 -6.06 7.28 3.60
N THR A 31 -5.78 6.00 3.58
CA THR A 31 -4.43 5.49 3.37
C THR A 31 -4.52 4.36 2.37
N ILE A 32 -3.70 4.43 1.34
CA ILE A 32 -3.62 3.41 0.30
C ILE A 32 -2.22 2.83 0.30
N VAL A 33 -2.14 1.51 0.37
CA VAL A 33 -0.88 0.79 0.35
C VAL A 33 -0.84 -0.07 -0.91
N SER A 34 0.16 0.17 -1.75
CA SER A 34 0.36 -0.61 -2.96
C SER A 34 1.74 -1.23 -2.92
N ILE A 35 1.83 -2.52 -3.16
CA ILE A 35 3.10 -3.23 -3.16
C ILE A 35 3.39 -3.69 -4.58
N THR A 36 4.54 -3.26 -5.10
CA THR A 36 4.94 -3.56 -6.45
C THR A 36 6.26 -4.31 -6.46
N ASP A 37 6.60 -4.87 -7.61
CA ASP A 37 7.94 -5.40 -7.80
C ASP A 37 8.87 -4.23 -8.15
N THR A 38 10.14 -4.53 -8.43
CA THR A 38 11.11 -3.47 -8.72
C THR A 38 10.85 -2.82 -10.08
N SER A 39 10.07 -3.45 -10.93
CA SER A 39 9.71 -2.89 -12.22
C SER A 39 8.47 -2.01 -12.17
N GLY A 40 7.76 -2.01 -11.05
CA GLY A 40 6.57 -1.19 -10.91
C GLY A 40 5.25 -1.92 -11.12
N HIS A 41 5.28 -3.22 -11.34
CA HIS A 41 4.04 -3.98 -11.50
C HIS A 41 3.42 -4.26 -10.14
N VAL A 42 2.15 -3.95 -9.98
CA VAL A 42 1.46 -4.12 -8.69
C VAL A 42 1.26 -5.59 -8.38
N ILE A 43 1.77 -6.01 -7.24
CA ILE A 43 1.60 -7.37 -6.75
C ILE A 43 0.37 -7.46 -5.85
N SER A 44 0.23 -6.50 -4.95
CA SER A 44 -0.92 -6.44 -4.06
C SER A 44 -1.19 -5.02 -3.67
N TRP A 45 -2.40 -4.75 -3.22
CA TRP A 45 -2.75 -3.44 -2.73
C TRP A 45 -3.89 -3.56 -1.73
N SER A 46 -4.02 -2.55 -0.90
CA SER A 46 -5.15 -2.44 0.00
C SER A 46 -5.30 -0.98 0.40
N SER A 47 -6.44 -0.64 0.93
CA SER A 47 -6.69 0.70 1.43
C SER A 47 -7.58 0.60 2.65
N ALA A 48 -7.69 1.71 3.38
CA ALA A 48 -8.59 1.74 4.53
C ALA A 48 -10.03 1.45 4.10
N GLY A 49 -10.42 1.98 2.94
CA GLY A 49 -11.75 1.71 2.42
C GLY A 49 -11.95 0.26 2.04
N ALA A 50 -10.95 -0.35 1.43
CA ALA A 50 -11.02 -1.76 1.06
C ALA A 50 -11.04 -2.68 2.27
N SER A 51 -10.53 -2.21 3.41
CA SER A 51 -10.51 -2.96 4.65
C SER A 51 -11.80 -2.81 5.46
N GLY A 52 -12.79 -2.12 4.92
CA GLY A 52 -14.09 -2.01 5.57
C GLY A 52 -14.34 -0.72 6.33
N PHE A 53 -13.38 0.18 6.40
CA PHE A 53 -13.58 1.46 7.06
C PHE A 53 -14.33 2.41 6.13
N LYS A 54 -15.14 3.27 6.71
CA LYS A 54 -15.94 4.22 5.93
C LYS A 54 -15.87 5.61 6.52
N GLY A 55 -16.00 6.62 5.65
CA GLY A 55 -16.04 8.01 6.06
C GLY A 55 -14.78 8.42 6.78
N ALA A 56 -14.93 9.13 7.89
CA ALA A 56 -13.80 9.65 8.64
C ALA A 56 -12.89 8.56 9.22
N ARG A 57 -13.41 7.36 9.38
CA ARG A 57 -12.62 6.26 9.94
C ARG A 57 -11.48 5.83 9.04
N LYS A 58 -11.59 6.11 7.76
CA LYS A 58 -10.52 5.77 6.82
C LYS A 58 -9.23 6.54 7.08
N GLY A 59 -9.31 7.67 7.74
CA GLY A 59 -8.14 8.48 8.03
C GLY A 59 -7.44 8.14 9.33
N THR A 60 -7.86 7.10 10.03
CA THR A 60 -7.28 6.77 11.33
C THR A 60 -6.02 5.92 11.18
N PRO A 61 -5.10 5.99 12.15
CA PRO A 61 -3.92 5.12 12.12
C PRO A 61 -4.27 3.63 12.14
N PHE A 62 -5.31 3.26 12.85
CA PHE A 62 -5.72 1.86 12.89
C PHE A 62 -6.16 1.36 11.52
N ALA A 63 -6.88 2.20 10.77
CA ALA A 63 -7.28 1.83 9.41
C ALA A 63 -6.06 1.65 8.50
N ALA A 64 -5.06 2.51 8.65
CA ALA A 64 -3.83 2.39 7.89
C ALA A 64 -3.09 1.10 8.24
N GLN A 65 -3.05 0.76 9.51
CA GLN A 65 -2.42 -0.48 9.95
C GLN A 65 -3.11 -1.68 9.32
N THR A 66 -4.42 -1.71 9.33
CA THR A 66 -5.19 -2.82 8.78
C THR A 66 -4.95 -2.95 7.28
N ALA A 67 -4.93 -1.83 6.57
CA ALA A 67 -4.67 -1.84 5.13
C ALA A 67 -3.27 -2.37 4.82
N ALA A 68 -2.27 -1.92 5.58
CA ALA A 68 -0.90 -2.35 5.36
C ALA A 68 -0.74 -3.84 5.65
N GLU A 69 -1.37 -4.33 6.70
CA GLU A 69 -1.32 -5.75 7.03
C GLU A 69 -1.93 -6.60 5.93
N ALA A 70 -3.07 -6.17 5.40
CA ALA A 70 -3.74 -6.93 4.34
C ALA A 70 -2.87 -7.00 3.09
N ALA A 71 -2.29 -5.87 2.69
CA ALA A 71 -1.41 -5.85 1.53
C ALA A 71 -0.16 -6.69 1.76
N ALA A 72 0.42 -6.61 2.96
CA ALA A 72 1.63 -7.35 3.28
C ALA A 72 1.42 -8.85 3.25
N ARG A 73 0.28 -9.33 3.73
CA ARG A 73 0.00 -10.76 3.69
C ARG A 73 0.00 -11.30 2.28
N ARG A 74 -0.65 -10.56 1.38
CA ARG A 74 -0.68 -10.98 -0.01
C ARG A 74 0.69 -10.96 -0.65
N ALA A 75 1.50 -9.96 -0.29
CA ALA A 75 2.86 -9.87 -0.81
C ALA A 75 3.72 -11.03 -0.31
N LEU A 76 3.57 -11.38 0.96
CA LEU A 76 4.31 -12.52 1.51
C LEU A 76 3.93 -13.82 0.81
N ASP A 77 2.67 -13.97 0.42
CA ASP A 77 2.23 -15.14 -0.32
C ASP A 77 2.89 -15.21 -1.69
N GLN A 78 3.36 -14.10 -2.23
CA GLN A 78 4.08 -14.07 -3.49
C GLN A 78 5.59 -14.22 -3.31
N GLY A 79 6.04 -14.54 -2.11
CA GLY A 79 7.44 -14.77 -1.84
C GLY A 79 8.27 -13.52 -1.56
N MET A 80 7.63 -12.38 -1.34
CA MET A 80 8.34 -11.15 -1.08
C MET A 80 8.94 -11.15 0.31
N SER A 81 10.16 -10.69 0.45
CA SER A 81 10.83 -10.64 1.75
C SER A 81 11.44 -9.29 2.07
N GLN A 82 12.03 -8.62 1.10
CA GLN A 82 12.67 -7.32 1.31
C GLN A 82 11.91 -6.24 0.55
N ILE A 83 11.73 -5.10 1.18
CA ILE A 83 10.99 -4.01 0.58
C ILE A 83 11.68 -2.67 0.82
N GLU A 84 11.46 -1.76 -0.13
CA GLU A 84 11.69 -0.34 0.06
C GLU A 84 10.35 0.31 0.26
N VAL A 85 10.28 1.29 1.14
CA VAL A 85 9.03 1.97 1.43
C VAL A 85 9.12 3.40 0.92
N LEU A 86 8.18 3.77 0.06
CA LEU A 86 8.06 5.13 -0.45
C LEU A 86 6.76 5.71 0.09
N VAL A 87 6.88 6.70 0.95
CA VAL A 87 5.74 7.29 1.65
C VAL A 87 5.41 8.64 1.04
N ARG A 88 4.14 8.89 0.85
CA ARG A 88 3.66 10.13 0.27
C ARG A 88 2.48 10.65 1.06
N GLY A 89 2.47 11.95 1.34
CA GLY A 89 1.32 12.63 1.92
C GLY A 89 1.42 12.86 3.42
N PRO A 90 0.57 13.69 3.97
CA PRO A 90 0.63 14.13 5.36
C PRO A 90 -0.23 13.34 6.34
N GLY A 91 -0.87 12.26 5.92
CA GLY A 91 -1.84 11.56 6.75
C GLY A 91 -1.25 10.98 8.02
N SER A 92 -2.09 10.75 9.00
CA SER A 92 -1.67 10.22 10.29
C SER A 92 -1.28 8.74 10.23
N GLY A 93 -1.63 8.05 9.14
CA GLY A 93 -1.36 6.63 9.01
C GLY A 93 0.02 6.27 8.51
N ARG A 94 0.89 7.26 8.25
CA ARG A 94 2.20 6.98 7.66
C ARG A 94 3.03 6.00 8.47
N GLU A 95 3.30 6.37 9.70
CA GLU A 95 4.17 5.54 10.55
C GLU A 95 3.52 4.22 10.90
N THR A 96 2.23 4.22 11.15
CA THR A 96 1.52 3.02 11.52
C THR A 96 1.56 2.00 10.40
N ALA A 97 1.39 2.46 9.15
CA ALA A 97 1.45 1.56 8.01
C ALA A 97 2.85 0.95 7.86
N ILE A 98 3.90 1.76 8.07
CA ILE A 98 5.25 1.24 7.96
C ILE A 98 5.51 0.18 9.03
N ARG A 99 5.06 0.43 10.25
CA ARG A 99 5.22 -0.55 11.34
C ARG A 99 4.46 -1.84 11.05
N ALA A 100 3.28 -1.71 10.48
CA ALA A 100 2.49 -2.88 10.15
C ALA A 100 3.18 -3.76 9.12
N LEU A 101 3.85 -3.16 8.16
CA LEU A 101 4.61 -3.92 7.17
C LEU A 101 5.74 -4.70 7.84
N GLN A 102 6.43 -4.07 8.78
CA GLN A 102 7.52 -4.72 9.50
C GLN A 102 7.00 -5.85 10.39
N VAL A 103 5.92 -5.63 11.09
CA VAL A 103 5.33 -6.63 11.97
C VAL A 103 4.83 -7.83 11.17
N ALA A 104 4.35 -7.60 9.95
CA ALA A 104 3.86 -8.68 9.11
C ALA A 104 4.97 -9.62 8.63
N GLY A 105 6.22 -9.20 8.71
CA GLY A 105 7.33 -10.06 8.34
C GLY A 105 8.16 -9.58 7.16
N LEU A 106 7.86 -8.42 6.62
CA LEU A 106 8.65 -7.86 5.53
C LEU A 106 9.82 -7.09 6.10
N GLU A 107 10.99 -7.28 5.51
CA GLU A 107 12.20 -6.58 5.93
C GLU A 107 12.31 -5.27 5.17
N ILE A 108 12.33 -4.16 5.90
CA ILE A 108 12.40 -2.84 5.29
C ILE A 108 13.87 -2.45 5.14
N THR A 109 14.31 -2.26 3.90
CA THR A 109 15.69 -1.90 3.63
C THR A 109 15.88 -0.40 3.48
N LEU A 110 14.84 0.33 3.09
CA LEU A 110 14.93 1.77 2.87
C LEU A 110 13.56 2.40 3.04
N ILE A 111 13.52 3.55 3.67
CA ILE A 111 12.31 4.35 3.79
C ILE A 111 12.60 5.71 3.21
N ARG A 112 11.77 6.14 2.26
CA ARG A 112 11.95 7.42 1.60
C ARG A 112 10.63 8.16 1.53
N ASP A 113 10.66 9.45 1.79
CA ASP A 113 9.49 10.30 1.64
C ASP A 113 9.51 10.89 0.23
N VAL A 114 8.48 10.57 -0.55
CA VAL A 114 8.38 11.03 -1.93
C VAL A 114 7.20 11.97 -2.14
N THR A 115 6.79 12.66 -1.08
CA THR A 115 5.70 13.61 -1.18
C THR A 115 6.04 14.66 -2.24
N PRO A 116 5.18 14.85 -3.24
CA PRO A 116 5.48 15.79 -4.32
C PRO A 116 5.48 17.22 -3.81
N LEU A 117 6.48 17.98 -4.23
CA LEU A 117 6.60 19.37 -3.88
C LEU A 117 6.69 20.18 -5.18
N PRO A 118 5.60 20.85 -5.59
CA PRO A 118 5.63 21.58 -6.85
C PRO A 118 6.50 22.82 -6.73
N HIS A 119 7.21 23.12 -7.81
CA HIS A 119 8.01 24.35 -7.90
C HIS A 119 7.11 25.44 -8.46
N ASN A 120 6.16 25.89 -7.64
CA ASN A 120 5.06 26.80 -7.98
C ASN A 120 3.94 26.12 -8.78
N GLY A 121 4.24 25.16 -9.63
CA GLY A 121 3.26 24.33 -10.30
C GLY A 121 2.05 25.06 -10.88
N CYS A 122 0.92 24.40 -10.86
CA CYS A 122 -0.33 24.97 -11.35
C CYS A 122 -1.00 25.82 -10.29
N ARG A 123 -1.74 26.82 -10.75
CA ARG A 123 -2.48 27.68 -9.85
C ARG A 123 -3.59 26.88 -9.18
N ARG A 124 -3.71 27.06 -7.89
CA ARG A 124 -4.74 26.34 -7.13
C ARG A 124 -6.12 26.88 -7.45
N PRO A 125 -7.16 26.08 -7.26
CA PRO A 125 -8.51 26.56 -7.47
C PRO A 125 -8.85 27.65 -6.46
N LYS A 126 -9.72 28.56 -6.86
CA LYS A 126 -10.15 29.62 -5.97
C LYS A 126 -11.03 29.05 -4.88
N ARG A 127 -11.14 29.84 -3.81
CA ARG A 127 -12.03 29.49 -2.72
C ARG A 127 -13.45 29.37 -3.24
N ARG A 128 -14.15 28.37 -2.79
CA ARG A 128 -15.54 28.15 -3.20
C ARG A 128 -16.43 29.23 -2.60
N ARG A 129 -17.38 29.64 -3.38
CA ARG A 129 -18.42 30.53 -2.90
C ARG A 129 -19.48 29.69 -2.22
N VAL A 130 -19.88 30.08 -1.04
CA VAL A 130 -20.85 29.28 -0.30
C VAL A 130 -22.07 30.12 0.02
#